data_50214fb4153780019eb4810c9b51036b
#
_entry.id   50214fb4153780019eb4810c9b51036b
#
_cell.length_a   1.000
_cell.length_b   1.000
_cell.length_c   1.000
_cell.angle_alpha   90.00
_cell.angle_beta   90.00
_cell.angle_gamma   90.00
#
_symmetry.space_group_name_H-M   'P 1'
#
loop_
_entity.id
_entity.type
_entity.pdbx_description
1 polymer ?
#
loop_
_entity_poly.entity_id
_entity_poly.type
_entity_poly.pdbx_seq_one_letter_code
_entity_poly.pdbx_strand_id
1 'polypeptide(L)'
;MAHFTVGGIQFDLSREDVEKKLQSVVPEPVRELFVEVSGNRFPIKQALAEAAGLQRGMFTSHDAMRVFRKLSIPIGPDEATAVERFFTVLKSLNEFDKTEVQGVVAGQLSRSEHEDRVYGLYLRARANVQSLLALKQAMDFQAIVMLARNLFELSVDVKLLDVIPNAVKKYVVFSEVEKLRAAEKILAFKAKHPASKVDTTIVAAFIANNKASIDAQRVTLWPETRSTKQHPKGKPLTHWSGMNLKERTAKLGHPFDELYEVKYPQMSWYTHSAGLTGFDLKRETYPLLAGVYFELAAMCYMTLLTNVIEEFKLAIADDKIKSKMRYAQMMPFTDTDEQLQALERELLGEQA
;
A
#
# COMPACT_ATOMS: atom_id res chain seq x y z
N MET A 1 -20.57 17.34 32.34
CA MET A 1 -21.81 16.83 31.71
C MET A 1 -21.94 17.43 30.33
N ALA A 2 -22.16 16.62 29.33
CA ALA A 2 -22.29 17.06 27.92
C ALA A 2 -23.62 16.57 27.37
N HIS A 3 -24.25 17.39 26.53
CA HIS A 3 -25.52 17.09 25.87
C HIS A 3 -25.28 16.40 24.51
N PHE A 4 -26.04 15.32 24.27
CA PHE A 4 -25.92 14.48 23.07
C PHE A 4 -27.30 14.21 22.45
N THR A 5 -27.30 14.01 21.15
CA THR A 5 -28.42 13.44 20.39
C THR A 5 -27.91 12.24 19.61
N VAL A 6 -28.48 11.06 19.88
CA VAL A 6 -28.10 9.80 19.25
C VAL A 6 -29.38 9.01 18.92
N GLY A 7 -29.53 8.58 17.68
CA GLY A 7 -30.73 7.87 17.24
C GLY A 7 -32.05 8.63 17.45
N GLY A 8 -31.98 9.98 17.43
CA GLY A 8 -33.12 10.85 17.71
C GLY A 8 -33.42 11.06 19.21
N ILE A 9 -32.71 10.40 20.11
CA ILE A 9 -32.87 10.53 21.57
C ILE A 9 -31.86 11.54 22.11
N GLN A 10 -32.33 12.48 22.91
CA GLN A 10 -31.52 13.46 23.61
C GLN A 10 -31.24 12.99 25.04
N PHE A 11 -29.98 13.11 25.45
CA PHE A 11 -29.54 12.75 26.80
C PHE A 11 -28.30 13.54 27.22
N ASP A 12 -28.12 13.66 28.50
CA ASP A 12 -26.93 14.21 29.12
C ASP A 12 -26.08 13.09 29.66
N LEU A 13 -24.75 13.18 29.50
CA LEU A 13 -23.81 12.19 29.96
C LEU A 13 -22.51 12.89 30.37
N SER A 14 -21.92 12.45 31.44
CA SER A 14 -20.57 12.83 31.85
C SER A 14 -19.65 11.62 31.88
N ARG A 15 -18.35 11.86 31.99
CA ARG A 15 -17.36 10.78 32.13
C ARG A 15 -17.61 9.99 33.43
N GLU A 16 -17.92 10.68 34.53
CA GLU A 16 -18.22 10.09 35.83
C GLU A 16 -19.48 9.20 35.77
N ASP A 17 -20.50 9.60 34.97
CA ASP A 17 -21.71 8.77 34.77
C ASP A 17 -21.36 7.47 34.03
N VAL A 18 -20.52 7.55 33.03
CA VAL A 18 -20.03 6.36 32.31
C VAL A 18 -19.28 5.43 33.25
N GLU A 19 -18.31 5.95 33.98
CA GLU A 19 -17.51 5.17 34.92
C GLU A 19 -18.40 4.49 35.98
N LYS A 20 -19.34 5.23 36.57
CA LYS A 20 -20.28 4.72 37.59
C LYS A 20 -21.19 3.63 37.03
N LYS A 21 -21.77 3.83 35.85
CA LYS A 21 -22.73 2.87 35.29
C LYS A 21 -22.05 1.60 34.80
N LEU A 22 -20.84 1.69 34.24
CA LEU A 22 -20.10 0.53 33.77
C LEU A 22 -19.42 -0.27 34.91
N GLN A 23 -19.32 0.27 36.09
CA GLN A 23 -18.68 -0.40 37.25
C GLN A 23 -19.31 -1.76 37.59
N SER A 24 -20.63 -1.90 37.39
CA SER A 24 -21.38 -3.14 37.65
C SER A 24 -21.68 -3.98 36.44
N VAL A 25 -21.21 -3.55 35.24
CA VAL A 25 -21.45 -4.24 33.98
C VAL A 25 -20.32 -5.22 33.68
N VAL A 26 -20.66 -6.44 33.29
CA VAL A 26 -19.69 -7.41 32.79
C VAL A 26 -19.35 -7.07 31.36
N PRO A 27 -18.08 -6.83 31.04
CA PRO A 27 -17.67 -6.59 29.65
C PRO A 27 -17.95 -7.80 28.76
N GLU A 28 -18.53 -7.56 27.60
CA GLU A 28 -18.60 -8.56 26.54
C GLU A 28 -17.25 -8.70 25.84
N PRO A 29 -17.01 -9.77 25.11
CA PRO A 29 -15.81 -9.90 24.29
C PRO A 29 -15.67 -8.72 23.33
N VAL A 30 -14.50 -8.05 23.41
CA VAL A 30 -14.18 -6.93 22.52
C VAL A 30 -13.84 -7.49 21.14
N ARG A 31 -14.48 -6.97 20.09
CA ARG A 31 -14.25 -7.36 18.72
C ARG A 31 -13.36 -6.36 17.97
N GLU A 32 -13.75 -5.09 17.95
CA GLU A 32 -13.01 -4.02 17.24
C GLU A 32 -12.79 -2.78 18.10
N LEU A 33 -13.89 -2.11 18.41
CA LEU A 33 -13.87 -0.84 19.12
C LEU A 33 -14.27 -1.04 20.57
N PHE A 34 -13.45 -0.52 21.46
CA PHE A 34 -13.72 -0.56 22.88
C PHE A 34 -13.45 0.80 23.55
N VAL A 35 -14.00 0.99 24.72
CA VAL A 35 -13.58 2.01 25.67
C VAL A 35 -13.00 1.34 26.90
N GLU A 36 -11.94 1.90 27.43
CA GLU A 36 -11.34 1.43 28.67
C GLU A 36 -11.85 2.28 29.83
N VAL A 37 -12.55 1.63 30.76
CA VAL A 37 -13.15 2.27 31.95
C VAL A 37 -12.78 1.47 33.17
N SER A 38 -12.12 2.12 34.12
CA SER A 38 -11.71 1.49 35.40
C SER A 38 -10.90 0.19 35.20
N GLY A 39 -10.05 0.14 34.16
CA GLY A 39 -9.19 -1.01 33.85
C GLY A 39 -9.91 -2.15 33.09
N ASN A 40 -11.19 -2.01 32.77
CA ASN A 40 -11.94 -2.96 31.97
C ASN A 40 -12.19 -2.42 30.57
N ARG A 41 -12.15 -3.32 29.54
CA ARG A 41 -12.42 -2.99 28.15
C ARG A 41 -13.84 -3.40 27.77
N PHE A 42 -14.67 -2.42 27.43
CA PHE A 42 -16.05 -2.61 27.00
C PHE A 42 -16.19 -2.37 25.51
N PRO A 43 -16.84 -3.26 24.75
CA PRO A 43 -17.24 -2.95 23.37
C PRO A 43 -17.95 -1.60 23.31
N ILE A 44 -17.57 -0.74 22.36
CA ILE A 44 -18.03 0.66 22.34
C ILE A 44 -19.55 0.81 22.30
N LYS A 45 -20.25 -0.10 21.60
CA LYS A 45 -21.72 -0.11 21.55
C LYS A 45 -22.32 -0.60 22.87
N GLN A 46 -21.69 -1.58 23.55
CA GLN A 46 -22.11 -1.99 24.88
C GLN A 46 -21.96 -0.81 25.85
N ALA A 47 -20.79 -0.20 25.89
CA ALA A 47 -20.52 0.89 26.79
C ALA A 47 -21.51 2.06 26.66
N LEU A 48 -21.84 2.49 25.42
CA LEU A 48 -22.81 3.56 25.23
C LEU A 48 -24.25 3.12 25.57
N ALA A 49 -24.64 1.90 25.23
CA ALA A 49 -25.96 1.38 25.55
C ALA A 49 -26.19 1.39 27.06
N GLU A 50 -25.24 0.85 27.84
CA GLU A 50 -25.32 0.77 29.29
C GLU A 50 -25.20 2.16 29.92
N ALA A 51 -24.27 3.02 29.46
CA ALA A 51 -24.06 4.35 30.02
C ALA A 51 -25.23 5.31 29.76
N ALA A 52 -25.86 5.23 28.57
CA ALA A 52 -26.96 6.12 28.19
C ALA A 52 -28.34 5.50 28.33
N GLY A 53 -28.46 4.21 28.62
CA GLY A 53 -29.74 3.48 28.65
C GLY A 53 -30.38 3.33 27.27
N LEU A 54 -29.58 3.21 26.20
CA LEU A 54 -30.04 3.13 24.82
C LEU A 54 -30.04 1.68 24.33
N GLN A 55 -30.97 1.36 23.42
CA GLN A 55 -30.91 0.08 22.70
C GLN A 55 -29.83 0.11 21.63
N ARG A 56 -28.99 -0.94 21.55
CA ARG A 56 -27.84 -1.00 20.61
C ARG A 56 -28.18 -0.86 19.13
N GLY A 57 -29.39 -1.27 18.74
CA GLY A 57 -29.89 -1.12 17.38
C GLY A 57 -30.22 0.31 16.95
N MET A 58 -30.32 1.24 17.89
CA MET A 58 -30.73 2.63 17.64
C MET A 58 -29.56 3.54 17.23
N PHE A 59 -28.32 3.07 17.29
CA PHE A 59 -27.14 3.88 16.98
C PHE A 59 -26.01 3.04 16.39
N THR A 60 -25.12 3.72 15.68
CA THR A 60 -23.93 3.15 15.06
C THR A 60 -22.71 3.21 15.98
N SER A 61 -21.66 2.43 15.67
CA SER A 61 -20.38 2.56 16.37
C SER A 61 -19.79 3.96 16.21
N HIS A 62 -20.06 4.62 15.08
CA HIS A 62 -19.63 6.00 14.85
C HIS A 62 -20.30 7.02 15.79
N ASP A 63 -21.59 6.82 16.10
CA ASP A 63 -22.28 7.64 17.10
C ASP A 63 -21.66 7.46 18.48
N ALA A 64 -21.38 6.22 18.86
CA ALA A 64 -20.72 5.91 20.13
C ALA A 64 -19.30 6.54 20.21
N MET A 65 -18.50 6.46 19.13
CA MET A 65 -17.20 7.13 19.07
C MET A 65 -17.32 8.63 19.29
N ARG A 66 -18.29 9.29 18.64
CA ARG A 66 -18.51 10.73 18.78
C ARG A 66 -18.82 11.11 20.24
N VAL A 67 -19.64 10.31 20.93
CA VAL A 67 -19.98 10.52 22.34
C VAL A 67 -18.75 10.39 23.24
N PHE A 68 -18.01 9.29 23.14
CA PHE A 68 -16.86 9.03 24.00
C PHE A 68 -15.69 9.97 23.74
N ARG A 69 -15.44 10.37 22.47
CA ARG A 69 -14.45 11.43 22.14
C ARG A 69 -14.79 12.74 22.81
N LYS A 70 -16.07 13.17 22.78
CA LYS A 70 -16.51 14.41 23.42
C LYS A 70 -16.39 14.34 24.97
N LEU A 71 -16.47 13.14 25.55
CA LEU A 71 -16.25 12.90 26.97
C LEU A 71 -14.76 12.68 27.33
N SER A 72 -13.85 12.77 26.36
CA SER A 72 -12.41 12.49 26.53
C SER A 72 -12.14 11.10 27.13
N ILE A 73 -12.98 10.12 26.79
CA ILE A 73 -12.76 8.72 27.14
C ILE A 73 -11.97 8.06 26.00
N PRO A 74 -10.82 7.42 26.28
CA PRO A 74 -10.03 6.74 25.26
C PRO A 74 -10.84 5.64 24.56
N ILE A 75 -10.72 5.58 23.25
CA ILE A 75 -11.38 4.58 22.41
C ILE A 75 -10.30 3.71 21.78
N GLY A 76 -10.40 2.39 21.94
CA GLY A 76 -9.59 1.40 21.23
C GLY A 76 -10.37 0.80 20.05
N PRO A 77 -9.75 0.03 19.13
CA PRO A 77 -8.38 -0.44 19.33
C PRO A 77 -7.44 0.74 19.42
N ASP A 78 -6.49 0.61 20.30
CA ASP A 78 -5.33 1.48 20.25
C ASP A 78 -4.84 1.49 18.79
N GLU A 79 -4.52 2.67 18.28
CA GLU A 79 -3.96 2.83 16.92
C GLU A 79 -2.73 1.94 16.72
N ALA A 80 -2.01 1.61 17.79
CA ALA A 80 -0.96 0.61 17.83
C ALA A 80 -1.45 -0.79 17.37
N THR A 81 -2.67 -1.20 17.72
CA THR A 81 -3.21 -2.53 17.37
C THR A 81 -3.47 -2.66 15.87
N ALA A 82 -3.92 -1.59 15.19
CA ALA A 82 -4.09 -1.61 13.74
C ALA A 82 -2.73 -1.72 13.02
N VAL A 83 -1.70 -0.98 13.49
CA VAL A 83 -0.33 -1.09 12.97
C VAL A 83 0.21 -2.49 13.17
N GLU A 84 0.06 -3.07 14.36
CA GLU A 84 0.52 -4.43 14.68
C GLU A 84 -0.17 -5.48 13.82
N ARG A 85 -1.47 -5.36 13.60
CA ARG A 85 -2.25 -6.26 12.76
C ARG A 85 -1.72 -6.29 11.33
N PHE A 86 -1.62 -5.15 10.65
CA PHE A 86 -1.15 -5.08 9.28
C PHE A 86 0.34 -5.38 9.14
N PHE A 87 1.13 -5.00 10.13
CA PHE A 87 2.53 -5.42 10.21
C PHE A 87 2.66 -6.95 10.31
N THR A 88 1.80 -7.59 11.11
CA THR A 88 1.77 -9.05 11.25
C THR A 88 1.37 -9.74 9.94
N VAL A 89 0.38 -9.20 9.22
CA VAL A 89 0.02 -9.69 7.88
C VAL A 89 1.20 -9.60 6.92
N LEU A 90 1.85 -8.46 6.83
CA LEU A 90 3.00 -8.27 5.94
C LEU A 90 4.17 -9.20 6.32
N LYS A 91 4.41 -9.40 7.62
CA LYS A 91 5.41 -10.35 8.12
C LYS A 91 5.05 -11.78 7.74
N SER A 92 3.80 -12.19 7.88
CA SER A 92 3.32 -13.53 7.49
C SER A 92 3.48 -13.78 5.99
N LEU A 93 3.20 -12.78 5.14
CA LEU A 93 3.42 -12.85 3.70
C LEU A 93 4.91 -12.97 3.35
N ASN A 94 5.77 -12.23 4.05
CA ASN A 94 7.22 -12.32 3.83
C ASN A 94 7.80 -13.66 4.28
N GLU A 95 7.30 -14.27 5.35
CA GLU A 95 7.72 -15.62 5.75
C GLU A 95 7.24 -16.66 4.74
N PHE A 96 6.00 -16.56 4.27
CA PHE A 96 5.48 -17.40 3.18
C PHE A 96 6.35 -17.29 1.92
N ASP A 97 6.68 -16.06 1.51
CA ASP A 97 7.58 -15.83 0.39
C ASP A 97 8.93 -16.54 0.55
N LYS A 98 9.54 -16.42 1.72
CA LYS A 98 10.83 -17.03 2.00
C LYS A 98 10.79 -18.56 1.96
N THR A 99 9.74 -19.16 2.49
CA THR A 99 9.64 -20.62 2.64
C THR A 99 9.16 -21.30 1.36
N GLU A 100 8.19 -20.73 0.67
CA GLU A 100 7.49 -21.40 -0.44
C GLU A 100 7.85 -20.85 -1.82
N VAL A 101 8.13 -19.55 -1.95
CA VAL A 101 8.28 -18.90 -3.26
C VAL A 101 9.75 -18.69 -3.63
N GLN A 102 10.50 -18.04 -2.75
CA GLN A 102 11.85 -17.55 -3.05
C GLN A 102 12.80 -18.64 -3.57
N GLY A 103 12.88 -19.76 -2.87
CA GLY A 103 13.82 -20.86 -3.20
C GLY A 103 13.49 -21.48 -4.55
N VAL A 104 12.20 -21.68 -4.82
CA VAL A 104 11.74 -22.30 -6.06
C VAL A 104 11.99 -21.37 -7.26
N VAL A 105 11.61 -20.11 -7.14
CA VAL A 105 11.79 -19.13 -8.23
C VAL A 105 13.26 -18.84 -8.48
N ALA A 106 14.09 -18.74 -7.45
CA ALA A 106 15.53 -18.54 -7.59
C ALA A 106 16.23 -19.74 -8.24
N GLY A 107 15.73 -20.96 -7.98
CA GLY A 107 16.27 -22.21 -8.55
C GLY A 107 15.95 -22.41 -10.05
N GLN A 108 15.01 -21.68 -10.61
CA GLN A 108 14.72 -21.74 -12.04
C GLN A 108 15.81 -21.01 -12.83
N LEU A 109 16.75 -21.77 -13.38
CA LEU A 109 17.91 -21.24 -14.10
C LEU A 109 17.57 -20.81 -15.54
N SER A 110 16.54 -21.42 -16.16
CA SER A 110 16.09 -21.06 -17.50
C SER A 110 14.74 -20.31 -17.38
N ARG A 111 14.74 -19.03 -17.74
CA ARG A 111 13.57 -18.17 -17.72
C ARG A 111 13.33 -17.58 -19.10
N SER A 112 12.08 -17.42 -19.46
CA SER A 112 11.69 -16.56 -20.58
C SER A 112 12.03 -15.10 -20.29
N GLU A 113 12.07 -14.26 -21.29
CA GLU A 113 12.25 -12.82 -21.10
C GLU A 113 11.15 -12.21 -20.22
N HIS A 114 9.92 -12.74 -20.29
CA HIS A 114 8.80 -12.30 -19.47
C HIS A 114 9.02 -12.67 -17.99
N GLU A 115 9.31 -13.94 -17.71
CA GLU A 115 9.64 -14.42 -16.38
C GLU A 115 10.80 -13.65 -15.75
N ASP A 116 11.83 -13.31 -16.52
CA ASP A 116 12.93 -12.48 -16.03
C ASP A 116 12.48 -11.07 -15.59
N ARG A 117 11.50 -10.47 -16.28
CA ARG A 117 10.97 -9.14 -15.88
C ARG A 117 10.10 -9.25 -14.66
N VAL A 118 9.23 -10.25 -14.59
CA VAL A 118 8.43 -10.54 -13.37
C VAL A 118 9.36 -10.80 -12.19
N TYR A 119 10.40 -11.59 -12.37
CA TYR A 119 11.40 -11.86 -11.33
C TYR A 119 12.13 -10.59 -10.87
N GLY A 120 12.52 -9.73 -11.78
CA GLY A 120 13.16 -8.44 -11.43
C GLY A 120 12.25 -7.53 -10.61
N LEU A 121 10.96 -7.44 -10.95
CA LEU A 121 9.97 -6.67 -10.17
C LEU A 121 9.75 -7.29 -8.80
N TYR A 122 9.66 -8.62 -8.74
CA TYR A 122 9.53 -9.36 -7.49
C TYR A 122 10.71 -9.13 -6.53
N LEU A 123 11.95 -9.19 -7.01
CA LEU A 123 13.13 -8.91 -6.17
C LEU A 123 13.11 -7.49 -5.59
N ARG A 124 12.66 -6.51 -6.37
CA ARG A 124 12.50 -5.13 -5.90
C ARG A 124 11.40 -5.02 -4.84
N ALA A 125 10.28 -5.71 -5.04
CA ALA A 125 9.19 -5.73 -4.07
C ALA A 125 9.63 -6.37 -2.75
N ARG A 126 10.35 -7.48 -2.80
CA ARG A 126 10.94 -8.12 -1.60
C ARG A 126 11.86 -7.18 -0.83
N ALA A 127 12.74 -6.47 -1.52
CA ALA A 127 13.63 -5.50 -0.87
C ALA A 127 12.83 -4.40 -0.15
N ASN A 128 11.75 -3.91 -0.76
CA ASN A 128 10.85 -2.93 -0.13
C ASN A 128 10.14 -3.50 1.10
N VAL A 129 9.63 -4.74 1.02
CA VAL A 129 8.98 -5.40 2.15
C VAL A 129 9.95 -5.63 3.30
N GLN A 130 11.17 -6.06 3.03
CA GLN A 130 12.21 -6.20 4.06
C GLN A 130 12.52 -4.86 4.74
N SER A 131 12.57 -3.77 3.97
CA SER A 131 12.75 -2.42 4.51
C SER A 131 11.56 -2.00 5.37
N LEU A 132 10.32 -2.25 4.92
CA LEU A 132 9.11 -1.98 5.70
C LEU A 132 9.08 -2.74 7.02
N LEU A 133 9.47 -4.01 7.02
CA LEU A 133 9.51 -4.83 8.24
C LEU A 133 10.59 -4.39 9.23
N ALA A 134 11.58 -3.61 8.80
CA ALA A 134 12.56 -2.99 9.68
C ALA A 134 12.03 -1.70 10.35
N LEU A 135 11.02 -1.04 9.74
CA LEU A 135 10.41 0.20 10.23
C LEU A 135 9.24 -0.15 11.17
N LYS A 136 9.49 -0.09 12.48
CA LYS A 136 8.51 -0.53 13.49
C LYS A 136 7.82 0.61 14.22
N GLN A 137 8.33 1.83 14.08
CA GLN A 137 7.85 2.97 14.84
C GLN A 137 6.86 3.79 14.01
N ALA A 138 5.80 4.25 14.65
CA ALA A 138 4.83 5.14 14.00
C ALA A 138 5.48 6.42 13.45
N MET A 139 6.59 6.87 14.07
CA MET A 139 7.39 8.00 13.58
C MET A 139 8.04 7.77 12.20
N ASP A 140 8.15 6.50 11.79
CA ASP A 140 8.70 6.14 10.47
C ASP A 140 7.63 6.24 9.35
N PHE A 141 6.43 6.76 9.65
CA PHE A 141 5.29 6.73 8.74
C PHE A 141 5.60 7.29 7.34
N GLN A 142 6.42 8.33 7.21
CA GLN A 142 6.80 8.87 5.91
C GLN A 142 7.59 7.86 5.08
N ALA A 143 8.54 7.16 5.69
CA ALA A 143 9.30 6.10 5.03
C ALA A 143 8.40 4.92 4.67
N ILE A 144 7.47 4.56 5.56
CA ILE A 144 6.45 3.54 5.32
C ILE A 144 5.60 3.91 4.09
N VAL A 145 5.11 5.16 4.01
CA VAL A 145 4.34 5.67 2.88
C VAL A 145 5.11 5.59 1.56
N MET A 146 6.39 6.00 1.58
CA MET A 146 7.25 5.95 0.38
C MET A 146 7.44 4.52 -0.13
N LEU A 147 7.66 3.57 0.77
CA LEU A 147 7.84 2.15 0.41
C LEU A 147 6.52 1.51 -0.03
N ALA A 148 5.40 1.84 0.62
CA ALA A 148 4.07 1.39 0.20
C ALA A 148 3.70 1.92 -1.21
N ARG A 149 4.00 3.20 -1.48
CA ARG A 149 3.85 3.77 -2.81
C ARG A 149 4.68 3.04 -3.87
N ASN A 150 5.94 2.73 -3.55
CA ASN A 150 6.79 1.97 -4.47
C ASN A 150 6.23 0.56 -4.72
N LEU A 151 5.74 -0.12 -3.69
CA LEU A 151 5.06 -1.42 -3.85
C LEU A 151 3.80 -1.31 -4.72
N PHE A 152 3.01 -0.24 -4.55
CA PHE A 152 1.85 0.01 -5.39
C PHE A 152 2.26 0.17 -6.87
N GLU A 153 3.26 1.00 -7.16
CA GLU A 153 3.75 1.18 -8.53
C GLU A 153 4.32 -0.12 -9.12
N LEU A 154 5.03 -0.94 -8.33
CA LEU A 154 5.51 -2.26 -8.75
C LEU A 154 4.37 -3.26 -9.00
N SER A 155 3.30 -3.25 -8.20
CA SER A 155 2.13 -4.11 -8.40
C SER A 155 1.35 -3.74 -9.66
N VAL A 156 1.26 -2.45 -9.98
CA VAL A 156 0.72 -1.97 -11.26
C VAL A 156 1.60 -2.44 -12.42
N ASP A 157 2.91 -2.32 -12.30
CA ASP A 157 3.84 -2.68 -13.39
C ASP A 157 3.84 -4.17 -13.70
N VAL A 158 3.79 -5.04 -12.67
CA VAL A 158 3.76 -6.49 -12.92
C VAL A 158 2.48 -6.91 -13.65
N LYS A 159 1.33 -6.33 -13.31
CA LYS A 159 0.08 -6.61 -14.02
C LYS A 159 0.05 -6.04 -15.44
N LEU A 160 0.71 -4.92 -15.67
CA LEU A 160 0.80 -4.34 -17.01
C LEU A 160 1.67 -5.15 -17.98
N LEU A 161 2.59 -5.97 -17.49
CA LEU A 161 3.38 -6.86 -18.36
C LEU A 161 2.50 -7.79 -19.16
N ASP A 162 1.37 -8.24 -18.59
CA ASP A 162 0.41 -9.13 -19.26
C ASP A 162 -0.54 -8.40 -20.23
N VAL A 163 -0.77 -7.10 -20.00
CA VAL A 163 -1.83 -6.34 -20.69
C VAL A 163 -1.30 -5.48 -21.84
N ILE A 164 -0.05 -5.03 -21.75
CA ILE A 164 0.53 -4.11 -22.73
C ILE A 164 1.16 -4.88 -23.91
N PRO A 165 0.79 -4.58 -25.16
CA PRO A 165 1.46 -5.17 -26.31
C PRO A 165 2.97 -4.87 -26.32
N ASN A 166 3.78 -5.91 -26.56
CA ASN A 166 5.25 -5.82 -26.53
C ASN A 166 5.82 -5.33 -25.19
N ALA A 167 5.15 -5.61 -24.08
CA ALA A 167 5.50 -5.11 -22.74
C ALA A 167 6.96 -5.39 -22.39
N VAL A 168 7.41 -6.63 -22.53
CA VAL A 168 8.79 -7.05 -22.23
C VAL A 168 9.80 -6.23 -23.02
N LYS A 169 9.61 -6.12 -24.35
CA LYS A 169 10.49 -5.33 -25.21
C LYS A 169 10.48 -3.85 -24.81
N LYS A 170 9.30 -3.29 -24.55
CA LYS A 170 9.17 -1.91 -24.05
C LYS A 170 9.90 -1.72 -22.72
N TYR A 171 9.75 -2.65 -21.78
CA TYR A 171 10.40 -2.59 -20.48
C TYR A 171 11.93 -2.55 -20.60
N VAL A 172 12.49 -3.44 -21.45
CA VAL A 172 13.94 -3.50 -21.72
C VAL A 172 14.44 -2.23 -22.38
N VAL A 173 13.81 -1.82 -23.47
CA VAL A 173 14.25 -0.63 -24.24
C VAL A 173 14.10 0.64 -23.41
N PHE A 174 13.07 0.73 -22.54
CA PHE A 174 12.91 1.88 -21.65
C PHE A 174 14.10 2.03 -20.69
N SER A 175 14.66 0.94 -20.19
CA SER A 175 15.85 1.02 -19.32
C SER A 175 17.05 1.61 -20.07
N GLU A 176 17.22 1.28 -21.35
CA GLU A 176 18.26 1.87 -22.17
C GLU A 176 18.00 3.36 -22.49
N VAL A 177 16.72 3.72 -22.71
CA VAL A 177 16.31 5.14 -22.86
C VAL A 177 16.63 5.94 -21.59
N GLU A 178 16.38 5.40 -20.41
CA GLU A 178 16.71 6.08 -19.14
C GLU A 178 18.23 6.20 -18.94
N LYS A 179 19.00 5.16 -19.28
CA LYS A 179 20.47 5.23 -19.24
C LYS A 179 21.00 6.31 -20.19
N LEU A 180 20.46 6.35 -21.41
CA LEU A 180 20.83 7.38 -22.39
C LEU A 180 20.50 8.78 -21.89
N ARG A 181 19.31 8.97 -21.32
CA ARG A 181 18.88 10.25 -20.75
C ARG A 181 19.77 10.69 -19.59
N ALA A 182 20.15 9.77 -18.71
CA ALA A 182 21.08 10.06 -17.62
C ALA A 182 22.46 10.45 -18.15
N ALA A 183 22.96 9.71 -19.14
CA ALA A 183 24.23 9.99 -19.78
C ALA A 183 24.27 11.37 -20.45
N GLU A 184 23.23 11.73 -21.22
CA GLU A 184 23.10 13.05 -21.84
C GLU A 184 23.08 14.20 -20.80
N LYS A 185 22.39 13.98 -19.66
CA LYS A 185 22.39 14.97 -18.55
C LYS A 185 23.78 15.17 -17.96
N ILE A 186 24.57 14.11 -17.79
CA ILE A 186 25.94 14.19 -17.28
C ILE A 186 26.83 14.98 -18.24
N LEU A 187 26.75 14.72 -19.54
CA LEU A 187 27.51 15.51 -20.53
C LEU A 187 27.09 16.97 -20.54
N ALA A 188 25.79 17.25 -20.53
CA ALA A 188 25.28 18.62 -20.49
C ALA A 188 25.71 19.35 -19.21
N PHE A 189 25.76 18.68 -18.07
CA PHE A 189 26.29 19.23 -16.83
C PHE A 189 27.80 19.59 -16.95
N LYS A 190 28.62 18.66 -17.46
CA LYS A 190 30.04 18.86 -17.66
C LYS A 190 30.32 20.02 -18.64
N ALA A 191 29.54 20.16 -19.70
CA ALA A 191 29.64 21.26 -20.65
C ALA A 191 29.37 22.64 -19.99
N LYS A 192 28.39 22.68 -19.07
CA LYS A 192 28.09 23.91 -18.28
C LYS A 192 29.10 24.18 -17.18
N HIS A 193 29.77 23.16 -16.68
CA HIS A 193 30.72 23.22 -15.56
C HIS A 193 32.05 22.56 -15.92
N PRO A 194 32.87 23.16 -16.79
CA PRO A 194 34.12 22.55 -17.28
C PRO A 194 35.11 22.20 -16.17
N ALA A 195 35.12 22.95 -15.09
CA ALA A 195 35.98 22.72 -13.91
C ALA A 195 35.55 21.55 -13.04
N SER A 196 34.33 20.95 -13.28
CA SER A 196 33.86 19.77 -12.56
C SER A 196 34.84 18.61 -12.72
N LYS A 197 35.03 17.82 -11.64
CA LYS A 197 35.84 16.58 -11.66
C LYS A 197 35.14 15.37 -12.23
N VAL A 198 33.88 15.52 -12.73
CA VAL A 198 33.14 14.43 -13.32
C VAL A 198 33.84 13.92 -14.56
N ASP A 199 34.22 12.63 -14.56
CA ASP A 199 34.72 11.94 -15.74
C ASP A 199 33.55 11.56 -16.66
N THR A 200 33.65 11.98 -17.92
CA THR A 200 32.61 11.74 -18.93
C THR A 200 33.02 10.75 -20.00
N THR A 201 34.21 10.15 -19.89
CA THR A 201 34.76 9.25 -20.94
C THR A 201 33.85 8.07 -21.24
N ILE A 202 33.43 7.33 -20.20
CA ILE A 202 32.55 6.17 -20.34
C ILE A 202 31.17 6.59 -20.87
N VAL A 203 30.67 7.71 -20.37
CA VAL A 203 29.35 8.25 -20.72
C VAL A 203 29.32 8.71 -22.17
N ALA A 204 30.35 9.39 -22.66
CA ALA A 204 30.48 9.82 -24.05
C ALA A 204 30.57 8.61 -25.00
N ALA A 205 31.37 7.61 -24.65
CA ALA A 205 31.49 6.36 -25.42
C ALA A 205 30.14 5.61 -25.48
N PHE A 206 29.40 5.52 -24.36
CA PHE A 206 28.08 4.91 -24.32
C PHE A 206 27.11 5.61 -25.29
N ILE A 207 27.05 6.95 -25.26
CA ILE A 207 26.18 7.74 -26.14
C ILE A 207 26.57 7.53 -27.62
N ALA A 208 27.86 7.62 -27.94
CA ALA A 208 28.35 7.47 -29.32
C ALA A 208 27.96 6.10 -29.91
N ASN A 209 28.05 5.04 -29.13
CA ASN A 209 27.82 3.68 -29.59
C ASN A 209 26.33 3.28 -29.60
N ASN A 210 25.48 3.88 -28.76
CA ASN A 210 24.14 3.34 -28.53
C ASN A 210 22.99 4.28 -28.91
N LYS A 211 23.22 5.61 -28.96
CA LYS A 211 22.15 6.61 -29.12
C LYS A 211 21.28 6.35 -30.36
N ALA A 212 21.88 6.12 -31.53
CA ALA A 212 21.14 5.93 -32.77
C ALA A 212 20.21 4.71 -32.69
N SER A 213 20.71 3.59 -32.17
CA SER A 213 19.94 2.35 -32.01
C SER A 213 18.81 2.53 -30.99
N ILE A 214 19.09 3.14 -29.81
CA ILE A 214 18.11 3.40 -28.76
C ILE A 214 17.00 4.33 -29.27
N ASP A 215 17.34 5.41 -29.98
CA ASP A 215 16.37 6.35 -30.55
C ASP A 215 15.49 5.71 -31.62
N ALA A 216 16.05 4.86 -32.46
CA ALA A 216 15.28 4.09 -33.46
C ALA A 216 14.27 3.13 -32.80
N GLN A 217 14.71 2.38 -31.78
CA GLN A 217 13.82 1.48 -31.03
C GLN A 217 12.76 2.26 -30.26
N ARG A 218 13.11 3.37 -29.63
CA ARG A 218 12.18 4.26 -28.93
C ARG A 218 11.06 4.72 -29.86
N VAL A 219 11.40 5.24 -31.02
CA VAL A 219 10.42 5.73 -32.01
C VAL A 219 9.53 4.62 -32.54
N THR A 220 10.07 3.40 -32.67
CA THR A 220 9.31 2.22 -33.13
C THR A 220 8.29 1.77 -32.06
N LEU A 221 8.71 1.70 -30.79
CA LEU A 221 7.87 1.20 -29.70
C LEU A 221 6.89 2.25 -29.14
N TRP A 222 7.24 3.53 -29.28
CA TRP A 222 6.44 4.67 -28.83
C TRP A 222 6.42 5.74 -29.94
N PRO A 223 5.59 5.55 -30.99
CA PRO A 223 5.53 6.48 -32.13
C PRO A 223 5.22 7.93 -31.74
N GLU A 224 4.49 8.13 -30.64
CA GLU A 224 4.15 9.45 -30.08
C GLU A 224 5.36 10.23 -29.58
N THR A 225 6.49 9.58 -29.36
CA THR A 225 7.75 10.24 -28.98
C THR A 225 8.50 10.85 -30.16
N ARG A 226 8.01 10.67 -31.40
CA ARG A 226 8.58 11.33 -32.58
C ARG A 226 8.45 12.84 -32.46
N SER A 227 9.45 13.52 -32.96
CA SER A 227 9.37 14.97 -33.20
C SER A 227 8.28 15.25 -34.25
N THR A 228 7.41 16.20 -33.92
CA THR A 228 6.36 16.69 -34.81
C THR A 228 6.40 18.21 -34.85
N LYS A 229 5.66 18.84 -35.79
CA LYS A 229 5.52 20.32 -35.81
C LYS A 229 4.94 20.86 -34.49
N GLN A 230 3.99 20.12 -33.88
CA GLN A 230 3.35 20.51 -32.61
C GLN A 230 4.22 20.18 -31.40
N HIS A 231 5.05 19.15 -31.49
CA HIS A 231 5.98 18.73 -30.44
C HIS A 231 7.38 18.55 -31.04
N PRO A 232 8.16 19.62 -31.25
CA PRO A 232 9.46 19.56 -31.93
C PRO A 232 10.49 18.64 -31.23
N LYS A 233 10.32 18.41 -29.91
CA LYS A 233 11.15 17.48 -29.12
C LYS A 233 10.52 16.10 -28.92
N GLY A 234 9.34 15.86 -29.52
CA GLY A 234 8.52 14.69 -29.24
C GLY A 234 7.86 14.71 -27.86
N LYS A 235 6.87 13.82 -27.63
CA LYS A 235 6.28 13.64 -26.30
C LYS A 235 7.31 12.95 -25.39
N PRO A 236 7.56 13.47 -24.17
CA PRO A 236 8.52 12.81 -23.27
C PRO A 236 7.99 11.45 -22.84
N LEU A 237 8.84 10.45 -22.93
CA LEU A 237 8.57 9.10 -22.44
C LEU A 237 8.91 9.05 -20.96
N THR A 238 7.92 8.95 -20.09
CA THR A 238 8.10 8.97 -18.62
C THR A 238 8.02 7.59 -17.96
N HIS A 239 7.56 6.60 -18.73
CA HIS A 239 7.39 5.24 -18.25
C HIS A 239 7.47 4.24 -19.43
N TRP A 240 7.86 2.99 -19.16
CA TRP A 240 8.00 1.94 -20.19
C TRP A 240 6.68 1.64 -20.92
N SER A 241 5.54 1.80 -20.28
CA SER A 241 4.24 1.61 -20.93
C SER A 241 3.84 2.75 -21.87
N GLY A 242 4.53 3.90 -21.81
CA GLY A 242 4.14 5.14 -22.50
C GLY A 242 3.03 5.93 -21.80
N MET A 243 2.51 5.42 -20.70
CA MET A 243 1.38 5.98 -19.95
C MET A 243 1.83 6.57 -18.60
N ASN A 244 1.17 7.60 -18.13
CA ASN A 244 1.31 8.06 -16.74
C ASN A 244 0.62 7.07 -15.77
N LEU A 245 0.80 7.24 -14.46
CA LEU A 245 0.28 6.29 -13.47
C LEU A 245 -1.26 6.22 -13.49
N LYS A 246 -1.95 7.35 -13.65
CA LYS A 246 -3.42 7.39 -13.78
C LYS A 246 -3.91 6.55 -14.96
N GLU A 247 -3.29 6.71 -16.10
CA GLU A 247 -3.62 5.95 -17.31
C GLU A 247 -3.33 4.44 -17.12
N ARG A 248 -2.25 4.11 -16.42
CA ARG A 248 -1.87 2.72 -16.11
C ARG A 248 -2.90 2.03 -15.22
N THR A 249 -3.29 2.68 -14.14
CA THR A 249 -4.27 2.14 -13.19
C THR A 249 -5.66 2.04 -13.79
N ALA A 250 -6.10 3.05 -14.55
CA ALA A 250 -7.36 3.00 -15.29
C ALA A 250 -7.40 1.87 -16.31
N LYS A 251 -6.26 1.53 -16.93
CA LYS A 251 -6.18 0.40 -17.87
C LYS A 251 -6.34 -0.95 -17.20
N LEU A 252 -5.89 -1.08 -15.95
CA LEU A 252 -6.06 -2.30 -15.16
C LEU A 252 -7.46 -2.40 -14.54
N GLY A 253 -8.12 -1.25 -14.28
CA GLY A 253 -9.40 -1.18 -13.60
C GLY A 253 -9.31 -1.46 -12.10
N HIS A 254 -10.45 -1.83 -11.50
CA HIS A 254 -10.52 -2.14 -10.07
C HIS A 254 -9.61 -3.32 -9.68
N PRO A 255 -8.89 -3.24 -8.54
CA PRO A 255 -8.90 -2.16 -7.55
C PRO A 255 -7.87 -1.04 -7.79
N PHE A 256 -7.08 -1.08 -8.86
CA PHE A 256 -5.94 -0.18 -9.06
C PHE A 256 -6.36 1.27 -9.33
N ASP A 257 -7.43 1.48 -10.08
CA ASP A 257 -7.98 2.80 -10.37
C ASP A 257 -8.52 3.47 -9.10
N GLU A 258 -9.25 2.73 -8.26
CA GLU A 258 -9.73 3.20 -6.97
C GLU A 258 -8.58 3.55 -6.02
N LEU A 259 -7.59 2.65 -5.88
CA LEU A 259 -6.41 2.90 -5.06
C LEU A 259 -5.64 4.14 -5.53
N TYR A 260 -5.56 4.35 -6.84
CA TYR A 260 -4.94 5.55 -7.38
C TYR A 260 -5.71 6.81 -7.00
N GLU A 261 -7.03 6.84 -7.18
CA GLU A 261 -7.83 8.04 -6.91
C GLU A 261 -7.94 8.34 -5.39
N VAL A 262 -8.00 7.31 -4.54
CA VAL A 262 -8.25 7.47 -3.10
C VAL A 262 -6.97 7.56 -2.29
N LYS A 263 -5.98 6.69 -2.55
CA LYS A 263 -4.78 6.56 -1.71
C LYS A 263 -3.54 7.28 -2.27
N TYR A 264 -3.35 7.25 -3.59
CA TYR A 264 -2.12 7.75 -4.20
C TYR A 264 -1.89 9.26 -4.02
N PRO A 265 -2.90 10.14 -4.08
CA PRO A 265 -2.69 11.57 -3.84
C PRO A 265 -2.10 11.83 -2.45
N GLN A 266 -2.60 11.13 -1.42
CA GLN A 266 -2.09 11.24 -0.06
C GLN A 266 -0.63 10.76 0.04
N MET A 267 -0.29 9.64 -0.59
CA MET A 267 1.09 9.16 -0.66
C MET A 267 2.01 10.19 -1.31
N SER A 268 1.52 10.86 -2.36
CA SER A 268 2.28 11.92 -3.04
C SER A 268 2.55 13.12 -2.12
N TRP A 269 1.58 13.52 -1.29
CA TRP A 269 1.78 14.61 -0.33
C TRP A 269 2.87 14.32 0.69
N TYR A 270 2.92 13.08 1.21
CA TYR A 270 3.94 12.68 2.19
C TYR A 270 5.33 12.50 1.58
N THR A 271 5.43 12.28 0.27
CA THR A 271 6.72 12.13 -0.42
C THR A 271 7.32 13.45 -0.90
N HIS A 272 6.52 14.50 -1.04
CA HIS A 272 6.96 15.81 -1.50
C HIS A 272 6.93 16.82 -0.36
N SER A 273 8.09 17.44 -0.07
CA SER A 273 8.24 18.42 1.01
C SER A 273 7.24 19.59 0.95
N ALA A 274 6.80 19.97 -0.24
CA ALA A 274 5.82 21.04 -0.44
C ALA A 274 4.40 20.67 0.00
N GLY A 275 4.06 19.38 0.08
CA GLY A 275 2.72 18.93 0.45
C GLY A 275 2.43 18.99 1.95
N LEU A 276 3.45 19.06 2.80
CA LEU A 276 3.31 19.06 4.27
C LEU A 276 3.27 20.45 4.90
N THR A 277 3.54 21.51 4.16
CA THR A 277 3.64 22.88 4.69
C THR A 277 2.34 23.50 5.21
N GLY A 278 1.24 22.76 5.24
CA GLY A 278 -0.04 23.21 5.79
C GLY A 278 -0.71 22.19 6.72
N PHE A 279 -0.13 21.02 6.91
CA PHE A 279 -0.67 19.97 7.77
C PHE A 279 0.15 19.86 9.04
N ASP A 280 -0.36 20.44 10.10
CA ASP A 280 0.11 20.16 11.46
C ASP A 280 -0.39 18.76 11.85
N LEU A 281 0.29 17.72 11.32
CA LEU A 281 -0.01 16.32 11.64
C LEU A 281 0.29 16.13 13.12
N LYS A 282 -0.77 15.98 13.90
CA LYS A 282 -0.64 15.63 15.30
C LYS A 282 0.06 14.28 15.42
N ARG A 283 0.95 14.17 16.37
CA ARG A 283 1.75 12.97 16.64
C ARG A 283 0.88 11.72 16.83
N GLU A 284 -0.32 11.92 17.37
CA GLU A 284 -1.32 10.89 17.61
C GLU A 284 -1.90 10.27 16.34
N THR A 285 -1.76 10.93 15.18
CA THR A 285 -2.25 10.40 13.88
C THR A 285 -1.24 9.48 13.17
N TYR A 286 0.02 9.48 13.60
CA TYR A 286 1.08 8.70 12.94
C TYR A 286 0.83 7.18 12.97
N PRO A 287 0.38 6.57 14.08
CA PRO A 287 0.05 5.15 14.10
C PRO A 287 -1.04 4.78 13.09
N LEU A 288 -2.12 5.56 13.02
CA LEU A 288 -3.20 5.33 12.06
C LEU A 288 -2.68 5.38 10.62
N LEU A 289 -1.88 6.40 10.28
CA LEU A 289 -1.30 6.53 8.95
C LEU A 289 -0.35 5.36 8.63
N ALA A 290 0.51 4.97 9.56
CA ALA A 290 1.39 3.83 9.39
C ALA A 290 0.58 2.54 9.15
N GLY A 291 -0.50 2.30 9.91
CA GLY A 291 -1.40 1.16 9.74
C GLY A 291 -2.00 1.09 8.35
N VAL A 292 -2.60 2.19 7.86
CA VAL A 292 -3.19 2.29 6.52
C VAL A 292 -2.18 1.95 5.41
N TYR A 293 -0.92 2.36 5.57
CA TYR A 293 0.09 2.10 4.54
C TYR A 293 0.77 0.74 4.68
N PHE A 294 0.80 0.13 5.85
CA PHE A 294 1.12 -1.30 5.99
C PHE A 294 0.06 -2.19 5.33
N GLU A 295 -1.22 -1.84 5.47
CA GLU A 295 -2.32 -2.49 4.77
C GLU A 295 -2.12 -2.45 3.26
N LEU A 296 -1.94 -1.25 2.71
CA LEU A 296 -1.71 -1.07 1.28
C LEU A 296 -0.47 -1.85 0.80
N ALA A 297 0.62 -1.83 1.56
CA ALA A 297 1.83 -2.58 1.25
C ALA A 297 1.58 -4.09 1.23
N ALA A 298 0.79 -4.61 2.17
CA ALA A 298 0.42 -6.03 2.22
C ALA A 298 -0.41 -6.42 0.99
N MET A 299 -1.42 -5.62 0.61
CA MET A 299 -2.21 -5.82 -0.62
C MET A 299 -1.33 -5.87 -1.88
N CYS A 300 -0.47 -4.86 -2.04
CA CYS A 300 0.39 -4.76 -3.21
C CYS A 300 1.38 -5.92 -3.28
N TYR A 301 1.95 -6.31 -2.14
CA TYR A 301 2.86 -7.45 -2.08
C TYR A 301 2.15 -8.77 -2.38
N MET A 302 0.92 -8.94 -1.89
CA MET A 302 0.07 -10.08 -2.22
C MET A 302 -0.17 -10.18 -3.74
N THR A 303 -0.53 -9.07 -4.39
CA THR A 303 -0.72 -9.03 -5.85
C THR A 303 0.54 -9.46 -6.59
N LEU A 304 1.72 -9.00 -6.15
CA LEU A 304 3.00 -9.40 -6.72
C LEU A 304 3.29 -10.89 -6.51
N LEU A 305 3.07 -11.42 -5.31
CA LEU A 305 3.26 -12.85 -5.02
C LEU A 305 2.32 -13.72 -5.83
N THR A 306 1.05 -13.35 -5.94
CA THR A 306 0.07 -14.08 -6.76
C THR A 306 0.53 -14.14 -8.21
N ASN A 307 0.96 -13.01 -8.77
CA ASN A 307 1.45 -12.97 -10.14
C ASN A 307 2.70 -13.83 -10.34
N VAL A 308 3.64 -13.81 -9.38
CA VAL A 308 4.83 -14.69 -9.41
C VAL A 308 4.45 -16.17 -9.35
N ILE A 309 3.52 -16.53 -8.48
CA ILE A 309 3.05 -17.92 -8.32
C ILE A 309 2.40 -18.41 -9.63
N GLU A 310 1.58 -17.59 -10.25
CA GLU A 310 0.91 -17.88 -11.53
C GLU A 310 1.92 -18.01 -12.68
N GLU A 311 2.83 -17.03 -12.82
CA GLU A 311 3.83 -16.98 -13.88
C GLU A 311 4.77 -18.18 -13.82
N PHE A 312 5.30 -18.48 -12.64
CA PHE A 312 6.23 -19.58 -12.43
C PHE A 312 5.54 -20.94 -12.17
N LYS A 313 4.20 -20.99 -12.25
CA LYS A 313 3.37 -22.19 -12.08
C LYS A 313 3.70 -22.95 -10.80
N LEU A 314 3.90 -22.23 -9.71
CA LEU A 314 4.28 -22.83 -8.43
C LEU A 314 3.12 -23.65 -7.86
N ALA A 315 3.36 -24.91 -7.58
CA ALA A 315 2.43 -25.76 -6.86
C ALA A 315 2.48 -25.41 -5.36
N ILE A 316 1.51 -24.62 -4.89
CA ILE A 316 1.36 -24.35 -3.46
C ILE A 316 0.55 -25.49 -2.85
N ALA A 317 1.22 -26.34 -2.11
CA ALA A 317 0.62 -27.56 -1.55
C ALA A 317 -0.26 -27.35 -0.32
N ASP A 318 -0.14 -26.19 0.36
CA ASP A 318 -0.85 -25.94 1.62
C ASP A 318 -2.06 -25.03 1.42
N ASP A 319 -3.26 -25.59 1.63
CA ASP A 319 -4.52 -24.84 1.55
C ASP A 319 -4.59 -23.71 2.59
N LYS A 320 -3.94 -23.86 3.76
CA LYS A 320 -3.84 -22.77 4.76
C LYS A 320 -3.09 -21.56 4.24
N ILE A 321 -2.10 -21.77 3.37
CA ILE A 321 -1.34 -20.68 2.76
C ILE A 321 -2.19 -19.96 1.71
N LYS A 322 -2.89 -20.72 0.86
CA LYS A 322 -3.87 -20.15 -0.08
C LYS A 322 -4.95 -19.35 0.66
N SER A 323 -5.39 -19.86 1.79
CA SER A 323 -6.34 -19.20 2.67
C SER A 323 -5.77 -17.90 3.24
N LYS A 324 -4.54 -17.89 3.76
CA LYS A 324 -3.89 -16.65 4.25
C LYS A 324 -3.74 -15.60 3.14
N MET A 325 -3.42 -16.02 1.91
CA MET A 325 -3.37 -15.12 0.77
C MET A 325 -4.75 -14.54 0.47
N ARG A 326 -5.80 -15.37 0.49
CA ARG A 326 -7.20 -14.94 0.31
C ARG A 326 -7.65 -13.98 1.41
N TYR A 327 -7.29 -14.27 2.66
CA TYR A 327 -7.55 -13.40 3.80
C TYR A 327 -6.93 -12.01 3.60
N ALA A 328 -5.65 -11.94 3.25
CA ALA A 328 -5.00 -10.66 3.02
C ALA A 328 -5.55 -9.90 1.80
N GLN A 329 -6.08 -10.61 0.79
CA GLN A 329 -6.77 -9.99 -0.35
C GLN A 329 -8.14 -9.42 0.03
N MET A 330 -8.87 -10.08 0.91
CA MET A 330 -10.23 -9.69 1.28
C MET A 330 -10.29 -8.71 2.46
N MET A 331 -9.27 -8.69 3.31
CA MET A 331 -9.24 -7.87 4.52
C MET A 331 -9.47 -6.36 4.27
N PRO A 332 -8.94 -5.76 3.20
CA PRO A 332 -9.18 -4.35 2.89
C PRO A 332 -10.63 -4.02 2.50
N PHE A 333 -11.38 -5.02 2.07
CA PHE A 333 -12.76 -4.89 1.58
C PHE A 333 -13.79 -5.42 2.58
N THR A 334 -13.36 -5.86 3.76
CA THR A 334 -14.26 -6.34 4.82
C THR A 334 -14.60 -5.21 5.77
N ASP A 335 -15.80 -4.64 5.58
CA ASP A 335 -16.30 -3.53 6.40
C ASP A 335 -16.85 -3.98 7.77
N THR A 336 -17.01 -5.29 7.99
CA THR A 336 -17.64 -5.82 9.20
C THR A 336 -16.82 -6.91 9.87
N ASP A 337 -16.81 -6.91 11.20
CA ASP A 337 -16.22 -7.97 12.05
C ASP A 337 -16.79 -9.36 11.73
N GLU A 338 -18.06 -9.43 11.35
CA GLU A 338 -18.71 -10.69 11.02
C GLU A 338 -18.10 -11.33 9.78
N GLN A 339 -17.79 -10.53 8.75
CA GLN A 339 -17.12 -11.02 7.55
C GLN A 339 -15.68 -11.45 7.84
N LEU A 340 -14.96 -10.70 8.68
CA LEU A 340 -13.62 -11.08 9.13
C LEU A 340 -13.62 -12.37 9.93
N GLN A 341 -14.54 -12.52 10.89
CA GLN A 341 -14.67 -13.74 11.69
C GLN A 341 -15.17 -14.93 10.89
N ALA A 342 -16.05 -14.72 9.91
CA ALA A 342 -16.48 -15.77 8.99
C ALA A 342 -15.28 -16.25 8.17
N LEU A 343 -14.47 -15.33 7.67
CA LEU A 343 -13.26 -15.61 6.93
C LEU A 343 -12.21 -16.32 7.82
N GLU A 344 -11.97 -15.85 9.05
CA GLU A 344 -11.08 -16.50 10.00
C GLU A 344 -11.53 -17.93 10.34
N ARG A 345 -12.82 -18.17 10.56
CA ARG A 345 -13.37 -19.52 10.79
C ARG A 345 -13.20 -20.42 9.57
N GLU A 346 -13.53 -19.92 8.37
CA GLU A 346 -13.27 -20.63 7.12
C GLU A 346 -11.80 -21.02 6.96
N LEU A 347 -10.88 -20.12 7.36
CA LEU A 347 -9.44 -20.29 7.25
C LEU A 347 -8.85 -21.27 8.27
N LEU A 348 -9.43 -21.33 9.46
CA LEU A 348 -8.99 -22.23 10.54
C LEU A 348 -9.60 -23.62 10.42
N GLY A 349 -10.52 -23.82 9.45
CA GLY A 349 -11.24 -25.09 9.26
C GLY A 349 -12.22 -25.38 10.39
N GLU A 350 -12.61 -24.39 11.16
CA GLU A 350 -13.65 -24.51 12.17
C GLU A 350 -15.00 -24.49 11.45
N GLN A 351 -15.55 -25.68 11.21
CA GLN A 351 -16.94 -25.83 10.76
C GLN A 351 -17.88 -25.32 11.87
N ALA A 352 -18.87 -24.53 11.46
CA ALA A 352 -19.89 -23.97 12.33
C ALA A 352 -20.73 -25.01 13.05
#